data_936951d657d315a7b2fa276ded6cc000
#
_entry.id   936951d657d315a7b2fa276ded6cc000
#
_cell.length_a   1.000
_cell.length_b   1.000
_cell.length_c   1.000
_cell.angle_alpha   90.00
_cell.angle_beta   90.00
_cell.angle_gamma   90.00
#
_symmetry.space_group_name_H-M   'P 1'
#
loop_
_entity.id
_entity.type
_entity.pdbx_description
1 polymer ?
#
loop_
_entity_poly.entity_id
_entity_poly.type
_entity_poly.pdbx_seq_one_letter_code
_entity_poly.pdbx_strand_id
1 'polypeptide(L)'
;EMSASLVGSEMCIRDSSEQKADSRPPEKPYRSLILGLDFPERAQLYRRIDLRVDLMMEQDLLNEAKRVWEHRDTYKTAAQAIGYKEFFPYFAGESALAPCVEKLKQASRNYAKRQLTWFRHMEGICWLDASAPDVREQAARLTNEFLAKG
;
A
#
# COMPACT_ATOMS: atom_id res chain seq x y z
N GLU A 1 39.71 -1.03 20.53
CA GLU A 1 39.17 -0.86 19.16
C GLU A 1 38.23 -2.01 18.87
N MET A 2 36.96 -1.73 18.97
CA MET A 2 35.93 -2.78 18.87
C MET A 2 35.37 -2.76 17.47
N SER A 3 35.62 -3.82 16.71
CA SER A 3 34.97 -4.10 15.46
C SER A 3 33.49 -4.35 15.73
N ALA A 4 32.63 -3.45 15.26
CA ALA A 4 31.18 -3.65 15.30
C ALA A 4 30.83 -4.79 14.36
N SER A 5 30.50 -5.92 14.96
CA SER A 5 30.09 -7.17 14.34
C SER A 5 28.78 -6.98 13.56
N LEU A 6 28.81 -7.37 12.31
CA LEU A 6 27.64 -7.58 11.42
C LEU A 6 26.81 -8.83 11.85
N VAL A 7 26.42 -8.91 13.11
CA VAL A 7 25.65 -10.04 13.67
C VAL A 7 24.18 -9.63 13.90
N GLY A 8 23.55 -8.89 12.98
CA GLY A 8 22.22 -8.39 13.24
C GLY A 8 21.11 -8.84 12.28
N SER A 9 21.41 -9.19 11.04
CA SER A 9 20.33 -9.34 10.05
C SER A 9 19.75 -10.75 9.96
N GLU A 10 20.57 -11.78 10.13
CA GLU A 10 20.08 -13.17 10.01
C GLU A 10 19.34 -13.66 11.27
N MET A 11 19.77 -13.21 12.45
CA MET A 11 19.08 -13.52 13.70
C MET A 11 17.71 -12.85 13.78
N CYS A 12 17.56 -11.60 13.31
CA CYS A 12 16.27 -10.91 13.25
C CYS A 12 15.27 -11.59 12.29
N ILE A 13 15.73 -12.18 11.19
CA ILE A 13 14.84 -12.85 10.22
C ILE A 13 14.37 -14.20 10.78
N ARG A 14 15.24 -14.94 11.44
CA ARG A 14 14.91 -16.22 12.06
C ARG A 14 13.99 -16.04 13.27
N ASP A 15 14.30 -15.10 14.17
CA ASP A 15 13.46 -14.75 15.32
C ASP A 15 12.06 -14.26 14.89
N SER A 16 11.96 -13.48 13.81
CA SER A 16 10.67 -13.04 13.29
C SER A 16 9.82 -14.18 12.73
N SER A 17 10.43 -15.24 12.22
CA SER A 17 9.72 -16.41 11.70
C SER A 17 9.24 -17.30 12.84
N GLU A 18 10.06 -17.52 13.86
CA GLU A 18 9.72 -18.29 15.06
C GLU A 18 8.71 -17.55 15.94
N GLN A 19 8.87 -16.23 16.15
CA GLN A 19 7.88 -15.41 16.85
C GLN A 19 6.52 -15.36 16.14
N LYS A 20 6.49 -15.42 14.79
CA LYS A 20 5.24 -15.52 14.04
C LYS A 20 4.58 -16.89 14.20
N ALA A 21 5.34 -17.97 14.39
CA ALA A 21 4.80 -19.29 14.65
C ALA A 21 4.24 -19.38 16.08
N ASP A 22 4.97 -18.86 17.07
CA ASP A 22 4.56 -18.86 18.48
C ASP A 22 3.46 -17.84 18.81
N SER A 23 3.34 -16.77 18.04
CA SER A 23 2.33 -15.73 18.26
C SER A 23 0.99 -16.02 17.60
N ARG A 24 0.81 -17.16 16.93
CA ARG A 24 -0.50 -17.60 16.45
C ARG A 24 -1.19 -18.37 17.58
N PRO A 25 -2.22 -17.80 18.23
CA PRO A 25 -3.01 -18.55 19.20
C PRO A 25 -3.61 -19.78 18.48
N PRO A 26 -3.64 -20.96 19.13
CA PRO A 26 -4.18 -22.18 18.54
C PRO A 26 -5.64 -22.05 18.12
N GLU A 27 -6.37 -21.12 18.71
CA GLU A 27 -7.72 -20.73 18.31
C GLU A 27 -7.74 -19.22 18.01
N LYS A 28 -8.41 -18.84 16.93
CA LYS A 28 -8.64 -17.42 16.64
C LYS A 28 -9.56 -16.85 17.72
N PRO A 29 -9.07 -15.93 18.59
CA PRO A 29 -9.84 -15.44 19.73
C PRO A 29 -11.10 -14.65 19.30
N TYR A 30 -11.16 -14.27 18.02
CA TYR A 30 -12.27 -13.51 17.46
C TYR A 30 -12.71 -14.11 16.13
N ARG A 31 -14.03 -14.08 15.90
CA ARG A 31 -14.56 -14.22 14.54
C ARG A 31 -14.27 -12.93 13.79
N SER A 32 -13.88 -13.05 12.54
CA SER A 32 -13.61 -11.89 11.69
C SER A 32 -14.24 -12.06 10.31
N LEU A 33 -14.83 -10.99 9.80
CA LEU A 33 -15.25 -10.86 8.41
C LEU A 33 -14.27 -9.90 7.72
N ILE A 34 -13.59 -10.36 6.69
CA ILE A 34 -12.69 -9.54 5.90
C ILE A 34 -13.30 -9.39 4.52
N LEU A 35 -13.66 -8.16 4.16
CA LEU A 35 -14.16 -7.82 2.83
C LEU A 35 -13.02 -7.21 2.01
N GLY A 36 -12.71 -7.81 0.86
CA GLY A 36 -11.74 -7.30 -0.10
C GLY A 36 -12.45 -6.68 -1.30
N LEU A 37 -11.99 -5.49 -1.71
CA LEU A 37 -12.46 -4.86 -2.95
C LEU A 37 -11.40 -5.04 -4.04
N ASP A 38 -11.79 -5.59 -5.18
CA ASP A 38 -10.94 -5.71 -6.35
C ASP A 38 -11.70 -5.26 -7.60
N PHE A 39 -10.97 -4.88 -8.64
CA PHE A 39 -11.50 -4.63 -9.96
C PHE A 39 -11.21 -5.87 -10.82
N PRO A 40 -12.22 -6.58 -11.34
CA PRO A 40 -12.01 -7.73 -12.22
C PRO A 40 -11.17 -7.37 -13.44
N GLU A 41 -11.43 -6.18 -13.99
CA GLU A 41 -10.66 -5.62 -15.10
C GLU A 41 -9.52 -4.74 -14.59
N ARG A 42 -8.28 -5.23 -14.69
CA ARG A 42 -7.08 -4.50 -14.24
C ARG A 42 -6.92 -3.11 -14.88
N ALA A 43 -7.36 -2.94 -16.11
CA ALA A 43 -7.32 -1.67 -16.80
C ALA A 43 -8.16 -0.59 -16.08
N GLN A 44 -9.28 -0.97 -15.48
CA GLN A 44 -10.11 -0.04 -14.68
C GLN A 44 -9.37 0.43 -13.44
N LEU A 45 -8.73 -0.50 -12.71
CA LEU A 45 -7.91 -0.15 -11.55
C LEU A 45 -6.81 0.84 -11.93
N TYR A 46 -6.10 0.58 -13.04
CA TYR A 46 -5.01 1.45 -13.47
C TYR A 46 -5.49 2.85 -13.89
N ARG A 47 -6.60 2.95 -14.61
CA ARG A 47 -7.21 4.24 -14.95
C ARG A 47 -7.57 5.05 -13.68
N ARG A 48 -8.12 4.39 -12.66
CA ARG A 48 -8.45 5.06 -11.39
C ARG A 48 -7.20 5.52 -10.63
N ILE A 49 -6.14 4.73 -10.66
CA ILE A 49 -4.86 5.11 -10.05
C ILE A 49 -4.28 6.33 -10.75
N ASP A 50 -4.26 6.30 -12.09
CA ASP A 50 -3.71 7.39 -12.88
C ASP A 50 -4.52 8.70 -12.69
N LEU A 51 -5.86 8.61 -12.73
CA LEU A 51 -6.74 9.75 -12.44
C LEU A 51 -6.53 10.29 -11.02
N ARG A 52 -6.34 9.42 -10.04
CA ARG A 52 -6.04 9.85 -8.66
C ARG A 52 -4.75 10.64 -8.58
N VAL A 53 -3.70 10.21 -9.30
CA VAL A 53 -2.43 10.95 -9.34
C VAL A 53 -2.64 12.32 -9.98
N ASP A 54 -3.41 12.41 -11.08
CA ASP A 54 -3.71 13.69 -11.72
C ASP A 54 -4.46 14.65 -10.78
N LEU A 55 -5.46 14.14 -10.07
CA LEU A 55 -6.18 14.92 -9.04
C LEU A 55 -5.28 15.36 -7.87
N MET A 56 -4.35 14.50 -7.44
CA MET A 56 -3.37 14.87 -6.40
C MET A 56 -2.43 15.98 -6.88
N MET A 57 -2.05 15.99 -8.15
CA MET A 57 -1.26 17.08 -8.74
C MET A 57 -2.05 18.40 -8.74
N GLU A 58 -3.33 18.37 -9.07
CA GLU A 58 -4.23 19.53 -9.00
C GLU A 58 -4.42 20.02 -7.54
N GLN A 59 -4.34 19.11 -6.56
CA GLN A 59 -4.46 19.39 -5.12
C GLN A 59 -3.13 19.71 -4.45
N ASP A 60 -2.16 20.19 -5.22
CA ASP A 60 -0.90 20.73 -4.71
C ASP A 60 0.10 19.69 -4.16
N LEU A 61 0.02 18.44 -4.61
CA LEU A 61 0.99 17.39 -4.24
C LEU A 61 2.45 17.83 -4.48
N LEU A 62 2.70 18.62 -5.52
CA LEU A 62 4.06 19.05 -5.85
C LEU A 62 4.69 19.91 -4.75
N ASN A 63 3.94 20.83 -4.16
CA ASN A 63 4.42 21.64 -3.04
C ASN A 63 4.60 20.82 -1.75
N GLU A 64 3.74 19.83 -1.53
CA GLU A 64 3.91 18.89 -0.43
C GLU A 64 5.20 18.07 -0.59
N ALA A 65 5.44 17.51 -1.79
CA ALA A 65 6.65 16.78 -2.12
C ALA A 65 7.92 17.64 -2.01
N LYS A 66 7.83 18.94 -2.36
CA LYS A 66 8.93 19.90 -2.22
C LYS A 66 9.32 20.08 -0.76
N ARG A 67 8.34 20.26 0.13
CA ARG A 67 8.60 20.36 1.58
C ARG A 67 9.30 19.11 2.12
N VAL A 68 8.89 17.92 1.66
CA VAL A 68 9.56 16.67 2.04
C VAL A 68 10.98 16.62 1.51
N TRP A 69 11.21 17.06 0.26
CA TRP A 69 12.55 17.10 -0.33
C TRP A 69 13.49 18.07 0.38
N GLU A 70 13.02 19.26 0.75
CA GLU A 70 13.79 20.26 1.48
C GLU A 70 14.19 19.77 2.89
N HIS A 71 13.35 18.94 3.53
CA HIS A 71 13.58 18.40 4.86
C HIS A 71 13.88 16.89 4.87
N ARG A 72 14.38 16.34 3.75
CA ARG A 72 14.56 14.87 3.57
C ARG A 72 15.47 14.22 4.61
N ASP A 73 16.41 14.97 5.17
CA ASP A 73 17.31 14.48 6.21
C ASP A 73 16.60 14.28 7.55
N THR A 74 15.55 15.07 7.80
CA THR A 74 14.68 14.96 8.97
C THR A 74 13.54 13.99 8.72
N TYR A 75 12.89 14.06 7.56
CA TYR A 75 11.73 13.24 7.19
C TYR A 75 12.12 11.96 6.43
N LYS A 76 13.06 11.19 6.98
CA LYS A 76 13.66 10.01 6.31
C LYS A 76 12.62 9.01 5.79
N THR A 77 11.58 8.73 6.55
CA THR A 77 10.52 7.80 6.17
C THR A 77 9.64 8.37 5.05
N ALA A 78 9.20 9.63 5.19
CA ALA A 78 8.41 10.30 4.17
C ALA A 78 9.19 10.46 2.86
N ALA A 79 10.50 10.74 2.94
CA ALA A 79 11.37 10.85 1.78
C ALA A 79 11.47 9.56 0.94
N GLN A 80 11.12 8.40 1.51
CA GLN A 80 11.07 7.11 0.80
C GLN A 80 9.67 6.75 0.29
N ALA A 81 8.64 7.52 0.68
CA ALA A 81 7.28 7.22 0.30
C ALA A 81 7.01 7.44 -1.20
N ILE A 82 6.14 6.62 -1.75
CA ILE A 82 5.58 6.83 -3.09
C ILE A 82 4.73 8.09 -3.05
N GLY A 83 4.96 8.99 -3.99
CA GLY A 83 4.31 10.30 -4.03
C GLY A 83 5.26 11.46 -3.79
N TYR A 84 6.42 11.23 -3.17
CA TYR A 84 7.40 12.28 -2.91
C TYR A 84 8.72 12.02 -3.62
N LYS A 85 9.33 10.87 -3.44
CA LYS A 85 10.66 10.55 -4.00
C LYS A 85 10.72 10.61 -5.52
N GLU A 86 9.61 10.38 -6.20
CA GLU A 86 9.52 10.42 -7.65
C GLU A 86 9.75 11.84 -8.20
N PHE A 87 9.53 12.89 -7.38
CA PHE A 87 9.75 14.28 -7.74
C PHE A 87 11.16 14.81 -7.39
N PHE A 88 11.97 14.05 -6.65
CA PHE A 88 13.31 14.50 -6.24
C PHE A 88 14.21 14.86 -7.43
N PRO A 89 14.23 14.11 -8.55
CA PRO A 89 15.00 14.50 -9.72
C PRO A 89 14.52 15.82 -10.35
N TYR A 90 13.22 16.13 -10.25
CA TYR A 90 12.70 17.42 -10.71
C TYR A 90 13.19 18.58 -9.83
N PHE A 91 13.16 18.44 -8.51
CA PHE A 91 13.67 19.48 -7.61
C PHE A 91 15.18 19.65 -7.66
N ALA A 92 15.90 18.59 -8.01
CA ALA A 92 17.36 18.65 -8.26
C ALA A 92 17.73 19.25 -9.63
N GLY A 93 16.75 19.52 -10.51
CA GLY A 93 17.01 20.02 -11.85
C GLY A 93 17.49 18.97 -12.86
N GLU A 94 17.38 17.69 -12.51
CA GLU A 94 17.86 16.54 -13.30
C GLU A 94 16.81 16.01 -14.28
N SER A 95 15.53 16.33 -14.06
CA SER A 95 14.41 15.82 -14.86
C SER A 95 13.31 16.87 -14.99
N ALA A 96 12.54 16.80 -16.08
CA ALA A 96 11.30 17.56 -16.22
C ALA A 96 10.18 16.97 -15.32
N LEU A 97 9.14 17.76 -15.05
CA LEU A 97 8.02 17.35 -14.20
C LEU A 97 7.24 16.17 -14.77
N ALA A 98 6.93 16.18 -16.07
CA ALA A 98 6.11 15.17 -16.71
C ALA A 98 6.64 13.72 -16.54
N PRO A 99 7.94 13.44 -16.77
CA PRO A 99 8.51 12.11 -16.46
C PRO A 99 8.38 11.69 -14.99
N CYS A 100 8.43 12.65 -14.05
CA CYS A 100 8.28 12.35 -12.62
C CYS A 100 6.83 11.94 -12.29
N VAL A 101 5.84 12.61 -12.88
CA VAL A 101 4.41 12.22 -12.75
C VAL A 101 4.17 10.84 -13.32
N GLU A 102 4.73 10.50 -14.49
CA GLU A 102 4.59 9.17 -15.07
C GLU A 102 5.26 8.08 -14.20
N LYS A 103 6.42 8.37 -13.62
CA LYS A 103 7.07 7.47 -12.63
C LYS A 103 6.18 7.25 -11.41
N LEU A 104 5.54 8.29 -10.90
CA LEU A 104 4.61 8.19 -9.78
C LEU A 104 3.40 7.30 -10.13
N LYS A 105 2.77 7.49 -11.30
CA LYS A 105 1.69 6.63 -11.80
C LYS A 105 2.13 5.17 -11.86
N GLN A 106 3.30 4.91 -12.44
CA GLN A 106 3.86 3.57 -12.56
C GLN A 106 4.18 2.95 -11.19
N ALA A 107 4.79 3.70 -10.26
CA ALA A 107 5.08 3.24 -8.91
C ALA A 107 3.79 2.88 -8.15
N SER A 108 2.74 3.69 -8.30
CA SER A 108 1.43 3.46 -7.68
C SER A 108 0.74 2.21 -8.24
N ARG A 109 0.78 1.99 -9.56
CA ARG A 109 0.27 0.75 -10.19
C ARG A 109 1.03 -0.48 -9.69
N ASN A 110 2.35 -0.40 -9.60
CA ASN A 110 3.18 -1.50 -9.08
C ASN A 110 2.89 -1.78 -7.61
N TYR A 111 2.65 -0.74 -6.81
CA TYR A 111 2.28 -0.89 -5.41
C TYR A 111 0.93 -1.60 -5.27
N ALA A 112 -0.10 -1.16 -6.02
CA ALA A 112 -1.40 -1.82 -6.03
C ALA A 112 -1.32 -3.29 -6.45
N LYS A 113 -0.49 -3.62 -7.45
CA LYS A 113 -0.24 -5.02 -7.85
C LYS A 113 0.35 -5.84 -6.69
N ARG A 114 1.33 -5.32 -5.96
CA ARG A 114 1.92 -6.02 -4.80
C ARG A 114 0.90 -6.20 -3.69
N GLN A 115 0.08 -5.17 -3.38
CA GLN A 115 -0.99 -5.28 -2.39
C GLN A 115 -1.98 -6.38 -2.74
N LEU A 116 -2.50 -6.41 -3.96
CA LEU A 116 -3.43 -7.45 -4.41
C LEU A 116 -2.80 -8.85 -4.35
N THR A 117 -1.53 -8.98 -4.75
CA THR A 117 -0.83 -10.25 -4.64
C THR A 117 -0.75 -10.72 -3.19
N TRP A 118 -0.41 -9.81 -2.27
CA TRP A 118 -0.30 -10.14 -0.85
C TRP A 118 -1.68 -10.51 -0.25
N PHE A 119 -2.71 -9.73 -0.52
CA PHE A 119 -4.06 -10.00 -0.01
C PHE A 119 -4.67 -11.30 -0.56
N ARG A 120 -4.35 -11.67 -1.81
CA ARG A 120 -4.83 -12.92 -2.42
C ARG A 120 -4.25 -14.18 -1.78
N HIS A 121 -3.12 -14.05 -1.05
CA HIS A 121 -2.58 -15.15 -0.25
C HIS A 121 -3.19 -15.23 1.17
N MET A 122 -4.00 -14.25 1.55
CA MET A 122 -4.71 -14.29 2.83
C MET A 122 -5.99 -15.12 2.69
N GLU A 123 -6.16 -16.09 3.58
CA GLU A 123 -7.36 -16.89 3.66
C GLU A 123 -8.53 -16.10 4.28
N GLY A 124 -9.74 -16.44 3.88
CA GLY A 124 -10.98 -15.90 4.49
C GLY A 124 -11.38 -14.50 4.02
N ILE A 125 -10.80 -13.99 2.95
CA ILE A 125 -11.26 -12.74 2.33
C ILE A 125 -12.46 -13.02 1.42
N CYS A 126 -13.58 -12.34 1.68
CA CYS A 126 -14.71 -12.28 0.76
C CYS A 126 -14.48 -11.15 -0.23
N TRP A 127 -14.15 -11.52 -1.48
CA TRP A 127 -13.87 -10.55 -2.53
C TRP A 127 -15.15 -10.00 -3.15
N LEU A 128 -15.22 -8.69 -3.31
CA LEU A 128 -16.30 -7.95 -3.95
C LEU A 128 -15.77 -7.19 -5.17
N ASP A 129 -16.58 -7.15 -6.23
CA ASP A 129 -16.28 -6.33 -7.39
C ASP A 129 -16.51 -4.85 -7.07
N ALA A 130 -15.43 -4.08 -7.02
CA ALA A 130 -15.47 -2.65 -6.73
C ALA A 130 -16.15 -1.82 -7.84
N SER A 131 -16.37 -2.42 -9.03
CA SER A 131 -17.06 -1.78 -10.15
C SER A 131 -18.57 -2.07 -10.16
N ALA A 132 -19.04 -3.02 -9.37
CA ALA A 132 -20.44 -3.38 -9.31
C ALA A 132 -21.27 -2.24 -8.69
N PRO A 133 -22.42 -1.87 -9.28
CA PRO A 133 -23.24 -0.77 -8.79
C PRO A 133 -23.84 -1.04 -7.39
N ASP A 134 -24.03 -2.32 -7.05
CA ASP A 134 -24.60 -2.81 -5.80
C ASP A 134 -23.56 -3.30 -4.79
N VAL A 135 -22.28 -2.97 -4.97
CA VAL A 135 -21.17 -3.42 -4.10
C VAL A 135 -21.40 -3.05 -2.62
N ARG A 136 -22.03 -1.91 -2.36
CA ARG A 136 -22.33 -1.46 -0.99
C ARG A 136 -23.40 -2.33 -0.35
N GLU A 137 -24.44 -2.67 -1.09
CA GLU A 137 -25.53 -3.56 -0.66
C GLU A 137 -25.03 -4.97 -0.42
N GLN A 138 -24.13 -5.47 -1.29
CA GLN A 138 -23.47 -6.76 -1.09
C GLN A 138 -22.63 -6.77 0.20
N ALA A 139 -21.83 -5.73 0.43
CA ALA A 139 -21.03 -5.60 1.66
C ALA A 139 -21.91 -5.53 2.91
N ALA A 140 -22.99 -4.74 2.88
CA ALA A 140 -23.93 -4.62 3.97
C ALA A 140 -24.63 -5.96 4.27
N ARG A 141 -25.07 -6.69 3.25
CA ARG A 141 -25.68 -8.02 3.40
C ARG A 141 -24.72 -9.00 4.09
N LEU A 142 -23.48 -9.12 3.59
CA LEU A 142 -22.48 -10.01 4.18
C LEU A 142 -22.17 -9.65 5.63
N THR A 143 -22.13 -8.35 5.95
CA THR A 143 -21.92 -7.86 7.31
C THR A 143 -23.09 -8.26 8.22
N ASN A 144 -24.32 -8.05 7.78
CA ASN A 144 -25.52 -8.42 8.55
C ASN A 144 -25.62 -9.94 8.77
N GLU A 145 -25.34 -10.74 7.73
CA GLU A 145 -25.30 -12.20 7.84
C GLU A 145 -24.22 -12.67 8.84
N PHE A 146 -23.07 -12.01 8.84
CA PHE A 146 -21.99 -12.30 9.79
C PHE A 146 -22.40 -11.98 11.23
N LEU A 147 -23.05 -10.84 11.45
CA LEU A 147 -23.52 -10.42 12.77
C LEU A 147 -24.67 -11.32 13.28
N ALA A 148 -25.55 -11.76 12.39
CA ALA A 148 -26.68 -12.63 12.76
C ALA A 148 -26.25 -14.05 13.18
N LYS A 149 -25.06 -14.49 12.79
CA LYS A 149 -24.50 -15.82 13.15
C LYS A 149 -23.65 -15.79 14.43
N GLY A 150 -23.53 -14.64 15.06
CA GLY A 150 -22.79 -14.42 16.31
C GLY A 150 -23.58 -14.65 17.48
#